data_0343eb8e8d041c76807a3c95965d3264
#
_entry.id   0343eb8e8d041c76807a3c95965d3264
#
_cell.length_a   1.000
_cell.length_b   1.000
_cell.length_c   1.000
_cell.angle_alpha   90.00
_cell.angle_beta   90.00
_cell.angle_gamma   90.00
#
_symmetry.space_group_name_H-M   'P 1'
#
loop_
_entity.id
_entity.type
_entity.pdbx_description
1 polymer ?
#
loop_
_entity_poly.entity_id
_entity_poly.type
_entity_poly.pdbx_seq_one_letter_code
_entity_poly.pdbx_strand_id
1 'polypeptide(L)'
;MPWREVSIMSERKEFVTLALSADSANVRELCRRFGISAPTAYKWLGRYRREGDVGLADLSRRPRHSPGRTSPEVEGAVLEVRDKHPAWGARKLRAWLIAHGHEGMPSPNTITSILRCNGRISAEESPKHTAWQRFERQAPNELWQMDFKGHFAMSQGGRCHPLTVLDDHSRFAVGVRACGNELGGTVQGRLTSIFRHYGLPDRILMDNGAPWGTHHEDAYTHFTVWLMRLGIDFGHGRPYHPQTQGKDERFHRTLKAEVLQGRNFTDLPQCQAAFDYWRPIYNLERPHEALGMETPAARYHVSHKSFPETLQPPEYGPSDLVRRVQDKGEVSFKGRTFKVSNAFRGHPVALRPTSTDGVWDVFFYTSTIARFDLTEPAQSR
;
A
#
# COMPACT_ATOMS: atom_id res chain seq x y z
N MET A 1 -7.26 23.96 53.21
CA MET A 1 -5.83 23.97 52.84
C MET A 1 -5.63 22.81 51.90
N PRO A 2 -5.20 23.02 50.66
CA PRO A 2 -4.89 21.88 49.78
C PRO A 2 -3.67 21.15 50.33
N TRP A 3 -3.74 19.83 50.35
CA TRP A 3 -2.64 18.96 50.76
C TRP A 3 -1.45 19.20 49.81
N ARG A 4 -0.21 19.37 50.36
CA ARG A 4 1.00 19.45 49.54
C ARG A 4 1.26 18.06 48.97
N GLU A 5 1.35 17.93 47.65
CA GLU A 5 1.93 16.76 46.99
C GLU A 5 3.40 16.67 47.39
N VAL A 6 3.73 15.67 48.22
CA VAL A 6 5.09 15.42 48.66
C VAL A 6 5.75 14.47 47.68
N SER A 7 6.76 14.92 46.95
CA SER A 7 7.55 14.04 46.07
C SER A 7 8.53 13.20 46.91
N ILE A 8 8.86 11.99 46.39
CA ILE A 8 9.88 11.12 47.02
C ILE A 8 11.22 11.85 47.23
N MET A 9 11.55 12.78 46.35
CA MET A 9 12.73 13.61 46.41
C MET A 9 12.68 14.62 47.59
N SER A 10 11.49 15.23 47.79
CA SER A 10 11.32 16.17 48.93
C SER A 10 11.34 15.48 50.29
N GLU A 11 10.78 14.25 50.40
CA GLU A 11 10.88 13.45 51.61
C GLU A 11 12.32 13.03 51.96
N ARG A 12 13.09 12.63 50.91
CA ARG A 12 14.52 12.29 51.11
C ARG A 12 15.32 13.52 51.58
N LYS A 13 15.02 14.69 50.99
CA LYS A 13 15.69 15.94 51.38
C LYS A 13 15.32 16.34 52.78
N GLU A 14 14.04 16.28 53.17
CA GLU A 14 13.56 16.57 54.52
C GLU A 14 14.21 15.62 55.54
N PHE A 15 14.22 14.29 55.27
CA PHE A 15 14.89 13.31 56.13
C PHE A 15 16.36 13.65 56.38
N VAL A 16 17.11 13.94 55.30
CA VAL A 16 18.55 14.22 55.37
C VAL A 16 18.80 15.53 56.10
N THR A 17 17.99 16.57 55.86
CA THR A 17 18.11 17.85 56.55
C THR A 17 17.90 17.70 58.06
N LEU A 18 16.86 16.97 58.47
CA LEU A 18 16.57 16.71 59.88
C LEU A 18 17.67 15.85 60.53
N ALA A 19 18.22 14.89 59.78
CA ALA A 19 19.30 14.02 60.30
C ALA A 19 20.64 14.73 60.47
N LEU A 20 20.86 15.83 59.74
CA LEU A 20 22.09 16.63 59.80
C LEU A 20 21.98 17.90 60.67
N SER A 21 20.76 18.36 60.97
CA SER A 21 20.51 19.64 61.69
C SER A 21 20.59 19.54 63.23
N ALA A 22 20.64 18.36 63.81
CA ALA A 22 20.70 18.19 65.27
C ALA A 22 21.96 17.45 65.68
N ASP A 23 22.76 18.04 66.59
CA ASP A 23 23.95 17.42 67.17
C ASP A 23 23.69 16.09 67.90
N SER A 24 22.44 15.68 68.06
CA SER A 24 22.00 14.44 68.68
C SER A 24 20.79 13.78 67.97
N ALA A 25 20.63 13.97 66.67
CA ALA A 25 19.50 13.40 65.95
C ALA A 25 19.55 11.86 66.04
N ASN A 26 18.54 11.28 66.68
CA ASN A 26 18.39 9.81 66.74
C ASN A 26 17.88 9.30 65.36
N VAL A 27 18.85 8.88 64.54
CA VAL A 27 18.53 8.36 63.17
C VAL A 27 17.50 7.22 63.20
N ARG A 28 17.48 6.40 64.28
CA ARG A 28 16.47 5.32 64.42
C ARG A 28 15.06 5.86 64.63
N GLU A 29 14.91 6.98 65.31
CA GLU A 29 13.63 7.65 65.50
C GLU A 29 13.12 8.28 64.18
N LEU A 30 14.01 8.92 63.46
CA LEU A 30 13.71 9.45 62.11
C LEU A 30 13.34 8.31 61.17
N CYS A 31 13.99 7.15 61.23
CA CYS A 31 13.61 5.98 60.45
C CYS A 31 12.15 5.56 60.70
N ARG A 32 11.73 5.54 61.97
CA ARG A 32 10.34 5.22 62.33
C ARG A 32 9.36 6.26 61.78
N ARG A 33 9.68 7.53 61.93
CA ARG A 33 8.86 8.66 61.44
C ARG A 33 8.67 8.65 59.92
N PHE A 34 9.74 8.37 59.17
CA PHE A 34 9.72 8.32 57.70
C PHE A 34 9.40 6.92 57.14
N GLY A 35 9.13 5.91 57.96
CA GLY A 35 8.79 4.57 57.49
C GLY A 35 9.89 3.88 56.71
N ILE A 36 11.18 4.19 56.96
CA ILE A 36 12.33 3.63 56.26
C ILE A 36 13.23 2.78 57.16
N SER A 37 13.93 1.81 56.54
CA SER A 37 14.90 1.02 57.32
C SER A 37 16.20 1.80 57.56
N ALA A 38 16.93 1.44 58.65
CA ALA A 38 18.22 2.05 58.99
C ALA A 38 19.24 1.96 57.81
N PRO A 39 19.37 0.83 57.10
CA PRO A 39 20.24 0.76 55.92
C PRO A 39 19.85 1.77 54.84
N THR A 40 18.53 1.98 54.62
CA THR A 40 18.03 2.97 53.69
C THR A 40 18.39 4.40 54.09
N ALA A 41 18.23 4.70 55.39
CA ALA A 41 18.61 5.99 55.96
C ALA A 41 20.10 6.30 55.77
N TYR A 42 20.98 5.39 56.16
CA TYR A 42 22.43 5.57 56.00
C TYR A 42 22.88 5.63 54.54
N LYS A 43 22.20 4.89 53.65
CA LYS A 43 22.44 5.01 52.22
C LYS A 43 22.22 6.44 51.73
N TRP A 44 21.07 7.06 52.09
CA TRP A 44 20.75 8.42 51.61
C TRP A 44 21.64 9.48 52.27
N LEU A 45 21.93 9.35 53.56
CA LEU A 45 22.87 10.21 54.24
C LEU A 45 24.29 10.15 53.63
N GLY A 46 24.78 8.94 53.33
CA GLY A 46 26.08 8.74 52.70
C GLY A 46 26.15 9.32 51.28
N ARG A 47 25.05 9.20 50.50
CA ARG A 47 24.99 9.78 49.17
C ARG A 47 24.93 11.31 49.19
N TYR A 48 24.12 11.85 50.08
CA TYR A 48 24.03 13.31 50.24
C TYR A 48 25.37 13.92 50.70
N ARG A 49 26.09 13.29 51.61
CA ARG A 49 27.41 13.77 52.07
C ARG A 49 28.44 13.81 50.93
N ARG A 50 28.33 12.91 49.93
CA ARG A 50 29.27 12.86 48.80
C ARG A 50 28.88 13.76 47.65
N GLU A 51 27.61 13.88 47.37
CA GLU A 51 27.11 14.41 46.09
C GLU A 51 26.05 15.52 46.26
N GLY A 52 25.76 15.89 47.55
CA GLY A 52 24.73 16.91 47.82
C GLY A 52 23.32 16.47 47.38
N ASP A 53 22.50 17.42 47.01
CA ASP A 53 21.11 17.19 46.55
C ASP A 53 21.02 16.22 45.33
N VAL A 54 22.03 16.22 44.48
CA VAL A 54 22.09 15.32 43.29
C VAL A 54 22.16 13.86 43.74
N GLY A 55 22.80 13.58 44.89
CA GLY A 55 22.89 12.25 45.49
C GLY A 55 21.55 11.65 45.93
N LEU A 56 20.50 12.46 46.09
CA LEU A 56 19.16 12.01 46.46
C LEU A 56 18.33 11.48 45.29
N ALA A 57 18.80 11.68 44.07
CA ALA A 57 18.13 11.14 42.89
C ALA A 57 18.29 9.61 42.79
N ASP A 58 17.31 8.96 42.19
CA ASP A 58 17.44 7.53 41.92
C ASP A 58 18.49 7.27 40.82
N LEU A 59 19.42 6.39 41.12
CA LEU A 59 20.37 5.90 40.11
C LEU A 59 19.68 4.92 39.17
N SER A 60 20.10 4.94 37.92
CA SER A 60 19.63 3.94 36.94
C SER A 60 19.84 2.53 37.48
N ARG A 61 18.78 1.70 37.44
CA ARG A 61 18.84 0.28 37.80
C ARG A 61 19.35 -0.61 36.67
N ARG A 62 19.72 -0.01 35.53
CA ARG A 62 20.27 -0.77 34.41
C ARG A 62 21.60 -1.39 34.78
N PRO A 63 21.82 -2.66 34.44
CA PRO A 63 23.13 -3.29 34.62
C PRO A 63 24.21 -2.50 33.86
N ARG A 64 25.38 -2.33 34.47
CA ARG A 64 26.54 -1.68 33.81
C ARG A 64 27.07 -2.51 32.64
N HIS A 65 26.91 -3.84 32.71
CA HIS A 65 27.22 -4.80 31.66
C HIS A 65 26.01 -5.65 31.36
N SER A 66 25.63 -5.73 30.08
CA SER A 66 24.61 -6.61 29.58
C SER A 66 25.24 -7.53 28.51
N PRO A 67 25.59 -8.78 28.87
CA PRO A 67 26.29 -9.70 27.95
C PRO A 67 25.53 -9.98 26.65
N GLY A 68 24.20 -9.83 26.66
CA GLY A 68 23.32 -9.99 25.48
C GLY A 68 22.99 -8.71 24.78
N ARG A 69 23.71 -7.60 25.02
CA ARG A 69 23.46 -6.34 24.27
C ARG A 69 23.93 -6.48 22.83
N THR A 70 23.09 -6.03 21.91
CA THR A 70 23.44 -5.91 20.48
C THR A 70 24.68 -5.03 20.33
N SER A 71 25.61 -5.42 19.46
CA SER A 71 26.82 -4.64 19.23
C SER A 71 26.52 -3.26 18.65
N PRO A 72 27.35 -2.23 18.91
CA PRO A 72 27.16 -0.89 18.37
C PRO A 72 27.11 -0.86 16.83
N GLU A 73 27.85 -1.74 16.15
CA GLU A 73 27.88 -1.85 14.70
C GLU A 73 26.53 -2.30 14.15
N VAL A 74 25.91 -3.31 14.78
CA VAL A 74 24.58 -3.80 14.40
C VAL A 74 23.50 -2.76 14.73
N GLU A 75 23.59 -2.08 15.89
CA GLU A 75 22.68 -0.98 16.22
C GLU A 75 22.80 0.14 15.16
N GLY A 76 24.01 0.52 14.79
CA GLY A 76 24.30 1.54 13.76
C GLY A 76 23.72 1.16 12.41
N ALA A 77 23.94 -0.07 11.94
CA ALA A 77 23.38 -0.55 10.67
C ALA A 77 21.85 -0.51 10.66
N VAL A 78 21.20 -0.91 11.75
CA VAL A 78 19.73 -0.83 11.88
C VAL A 78 19.23 0.59 11.79
N LEU A 79 19.90 1.54 12.46
CA LEU A 79 19.51 2.95 12.48
C LEU A 79 19.74 3.61 11.11
N GLU A 80 20.84 3.33 10.44
CA GLU A 80 21.14 3.85 9.10
C GLU A 80 20.05 3.46 8.09
N VAL A 81 19.70 2.17 8.02
CA VAL A 81 18.65 1.68 7.11
C VAL A 81 17.28 2.27 7.49
N ARG A 82 17.00 2.42 8.79
CA ARG A 82 15.77 3.05 9.26
C ARG A 82 15.69 4.53 8.86
N ASP A 83 16.77 5.26 8.97
CA ASP A 83 16.82 6.68 8.61
C ASP A 83 16.67 6.87 7.09
N LYS A 84 17.22 5.94 6.29
CA LYS A 84 17.03 5.88 4.82
C LYS A 84 15.59 5.49 4.44
N HIS A 85 14.95 4.61 5.21
CA HIS A 85 13.60 4.09 4.95
C HIS A 85 12.69 4.23 6.19
N PRO A 86 12.24 5.45 6.53
CA PRO A 86 11.53 5.71 7.79
C PRO A 86 10.23 4.93 7.99
N ALA A 87 9.58 4.47 6.92
CA ALA A 87 8.35 3.68 6.99
C ALA A 87 8.57 2.15 7.14
N TRP A 88 9.83 1.68 7.14
CA TRP A 88 10.08 0.25 7.26
C TRP A 88 10.13 -0.20 8.72
N GLY A 89 9.31 -1.20 9.05
CA GLY A 89 9.31 -1.81 10.37
C GLY A 89 10.43 -2.84 10.56
N ALA A 90 10.65 -3.26 11.80
CA ALA A 90 11.75 -4.13 12.22
C ALA A 90 11.92 -5.42 11.38
N ARG A 91 10.82 -6.05 10.93
CA ARG A 91 10.89 -7.26 10.09
C ARG A 91 11.54 -6.96 8.75
N LYS A 92 11.18 -5.84 8.11
CA LYS A 92 11.75 -5.44 6.81
C LYS A 92 13.21 -5.04 6.94
N LEU A 93 13.54 -4.23 7.97
CA LEU A 93 14.92 -3.83 8.25
C LEU A 93 15.81 -5.07 8.43
N ARG A 94 15.36 -6.05 9.22
CA ARG A 94 16.08 -7.30 9.43
C ARG A 94 16.28 -8.06 8.12
N ALA A 95 15.22 -8.25 7.34
CA ALA A 95 15.29 -8.99 6.08
C ALA A 95 16.21 -8.31 5.07
N TRP A 96 16.15 -7.00 4.96
CA TRP A 96 17.01 -6.22 4.07
C TRP A 96 18.49 -6.33 4.50
N LEU A 97 18.79 -6.16 5.79
CA LEU A 97 20.16 -6.26 6.31
C LEU A 97 20.77 -7.64 6.06
N ILE A 98 20.02 -8.71 6.30
CA ILE A 98 20.46 -10.08 6.00
C ILE A 98 20.74 -10.26 4.52
N ALA A 99 19.84 -9.78 3.64
CA ALA A 99 20.03 -9.87 2.18
C ALA A 99 21.25 -9.06 1.69
N HIS A 100 21.71 -8.07 2.46
CA HIS A 100 22.90 -7.27 2.16
C HIS A 100 24.15 -7.70 2.94
N GLY A 101 24.18 -8.96 3.45
CA GLY A 101 25.37 -9.58 4.01
C GLY A 101 25.61 -9.27 5.50
N HIS A 102 24.68 -8.67 6.23
CA HIS A 102 24.81 -8.49 7.66
C HIS A 102 24.46 -9.79 8.40
N GLU A 103 25.46 -10.45 8.97
CA GLU A 103 25.27 -11.66 9.76
C GLU A 103 24.87 -11.35 11.21
N GLY A 104 24.31 -12.35 11.90
CA GLY A 104 23.99 -12.23 13.34
C GLY A 104 22.90 -11.20 13.68
N MET A 105 22.05 -10.82 12.73
CA MET A 105 21.00 -9.82 12.96
C MET A 105 20.01 -10.26 14.03
N PRO A 106 19.76 -9.41 15.05
CA PRO A 106 18.89 -9.74 16.17
C PRO A 106 17.44 -9.94 15.75
N SER A 107 16.62 -10.44 16.67
CA SER A 107 15.19 -10.65 16.42
C SER A 107 14.48 -9.33 16.10
N PRO A 108 13.34 -9.38 15.36
CA PRO A 108 12.55 -8.17 15.08
C PRO A 108 12.11 -7.42 16.36
N ASN A 109 11.90 -8.14 17.48
CA ASN A 109 11.57 -7.51 18.75
C ASN A 109 12.74 -6.70 19.31
N THR A 110 13.95 -7.23 19.20
CA THR A 110 15.18 -6.52 19.60
C THR A 110 15.39 -5.28 18.73
N ILE A 111 15.21 -5.40 17.41
CA ILE A 111 15.28 -4.25 16.49
C ILE A 111 14.22 -3.20 16.85
N THR A 112 12.99 -3.61 17.17
CA THR A 112 11.95 -2.67 17.62
C THR A 112 12.38 -1.94 18.90
N SER A 113 13.04 -2.63 19.82
CA SER A 113 13.57 -2.03 21.05
C SER A 113 14.69 -1.04 20.76
N ILE A 114 15.60 -1.37 19.84
CA ILE A 114 16.67 -0.45 19.36
C ILE A 114 16.04 0.83 18.80
N LEU A 115 15.07 0.69 17.91
CA LEU A 115 14.38 1.84 17.28
C LEU A 115 13.67 2.72 18.31
N ARG A 116 13.01 2.10 19.32
CA ARG A 116 12.32 2.82 20.39
C ARG A 116 13.31 3.56 21.30
N CYS A 117 14.40 2.90 21.71
CA CYS A 117 15.43 3.53 22.54
C CYS A 117 16.11 4.72 21.85
N ASN A 118 16.16 4.72 20.53
CA ASN A 118 16.75 5.79 19.74
C ASN A 118 15.70 6.77 19.16
N GLY A 119 14.46 6.77 19.68
CA GLY A 119 13.42 7.74 19.30
C GLY A 119 12.90 7.59 17.86
N ARG A 120 13.08 6.43 17.22
CA ARG A 120 12.64 6.17 15.84
C ARG A 120 11.24 5.55 15.77
N ILE A 121 10.59 5.32 16.89
CA ILE A 121 9.21 4.83 17.02
C ILE A 121 8.54 5.60 18.15
N SER A 122 7.39 6.23 17.87
CA SER A 122 6.49 6.80 18.86
C SER A 122 5.54 5.73 19.41
N ALA A 123 5.07 5.89 20.66
CA ALA A 123 4.19 4.92 21.32
C ALA A 123 2.77 4.84 20.69
N GLU A 124 2.38 5.85 19.93
CA GLU A 124 1.02 6.04 19.41
C GLU A 124 0.72 5.34 18.07
N GLU A 125 1.73 4.80 17.38
CA GLU A 125 1.60 4.33 15.99
C GLU A 125 1.41 2.81 15.80
N SER A 126 0.79 2.09 16.73
CA SER A 126 0.58 0.64 16.56
C SER A 126 -0.89 0.26 16.34
N PRO A 127 -1.46 0.40 15.11
CA PRO A 127 -2.78 -0.15 14.82
C PRO A 127 -2.71 -1.68 14.75
N LYS A 128 -3.63 -2.35 15.44
CA LYS A 128 -3.82 -3.81 15.36
C LYS A 128 -4.34 -4.19 13.98
N HIS A 129 -3.59 -4.99 13.25
CA HIS A 129 -4.01 -5.54 11.96
C HIS A 129 -4.63 -6.92 12.13
N THR A 130 -5.85 -7.10 11.59
CA THR A 130 -6.53 -8.40 11.46
C THR A 130 -6.04 -9.10 10.19
N ALA A 131 -5.77 -10.41 10.28
CA ALA A 131 -5.39 -11.21 9.12
C ALA A 131 -6.63 -11.49 8.25
N TRP A 132 -6.52 -11.22 6.94
CA TRP A 132 -7.57 -11.49 5.95
C TRP A 132 -7.17 -12.68 5.07
N GLN A 133 -8.16 -13.43 4.58
CA GLN A 133 -7.94 -14.51 3.62
C GLN A 133 -7.43 -13.94 2.31
N ARG A 134 -6.28 -14.41 1.82
CA ARG A 134 -5.59 -13.85 0.66
C ARG A 134 -5.99 -14.59 -0.61
N PHE A 135 -6.46 -13.87 -1.60
CA PHE A 135 -6.53 -14.32 -2.99
C PHE A 135 -5.22 -13.91 -3.69
N GLU A 136 -4.61 -14.83 -4.44
CA GLU A 136 -3.37 -14.58 -5.18
C GLU A 136 -3.38 -15.37 -6.49
N ARG A 137 -3.00 -14.76 -7.60
CA ARG A 137 -2.81 -15.43 -8.88
C ARG A 137 -1.57 -16.32 -8.84
N GLN A 138 -1.51 -17.31 -9.74
CA GLN A 138 -0.44 -18.31 -9.72
C GLN A 138 0.83 -17.79 -10.39
N ALA A 139 0.70 -16.95 -11.40
CA ALA A 139 1.82 -16.39 -12.15
C ALA A 139 1.70 -14.87 -12.34
N PRO A 140 2.82 -14.16 -12.55
CA PRO A 140 2.82 -12.75 -12.90
C PRO A 140 2.16 -12.53 -14.27
N ASN A 141 1.60 -11.35 -14.46
CA ASN A 141 0.85 -10.91 -15.63
C ASN A 141 -0.49 -11.62 -15.90
N GLU A 142 -0.91 -12.61 -15.11
CA GLU A 142 -2.28 -13.14 -15.18
C GLU A 142 -3.33 -12.07 -14.80
N LEU A 143 -3.00 -11.21 -13.85
CA LEU A 143 -3.88 -10.16 -13.38
C LEU A 143 -3.08 -8.95 -12.93
N TRP A 144 -3.37 -7.79 -13.51
CA TRP A 144 -2.96 -6.52 -12.96
C TRP A 144 -4.14 -5.82 -12.27
N GLN A 145 -3.89 -5.25 -11.11
CA GLN A 145 -4.85 -4.39 -10.42
C GLN A 145 -4.50 -2.94 -10.76
N MET A 146 -5.50 -2.15 -11.11
CA MET A 146 -5.33 -0.74 -11.50
C MET A 146 -6.34 0.13 -10.78
N ASP A 147 -5.85 1.20 -10.15
CA ASP A 147 -6.67 2.12 -9.40
C ASP A 147 -6.04 3.51 -9.30
N PHE A 148 -6.86 4.52 -9.04
CA PHE A 148 -6.39 5.84 -8.64
C PHE A 148 -6.26 5.92 -7.12
N LYS A 149 -5.12 6.39 -6.62
CA LYS A 149 -4.87 6.62 -5.18
C LYS A 149 -5.72 7.78 -4.62
N GLY A 150 -6.72 8.24 -5.33
CA GLY A 150 -7.38 9.51 -5.08
C GLY A 150 -6.50 10.67 -5.58
N HIS A 151 -6.62 11.85 -5.00
CA HIS A 151 -5.88 13.01 -5.48
C HIS A 151 -5.37 13.92 -4.36
N PHE A 152 -4.39 14.75 -4.67
CA PHE A 152 -3.88 15.81 -3.79
C PHE A 152 -3.58 17.10 -4.59
N ALA A 153 -3.63 18.24 -3.91
CA ALA A 153 -3.31 19.53 -4.53
C ALA A 153 -1.81 19.71 -4.73
N MET A 154 -1.42 20.43 -5.78
CA MET A 154 -0.05 20.86 -6.05
C MET A 154 0.08 22.35 -5.78
N SER A 155 1.27 22.83 -5.38
CA SER A 155 1.46 24.22 -4.95
C SER A 155 1.39 25.24 -6.10
N GLN A 156 1.70 24.84 -7.33
CA GLN A 156 1.54 25.69 -8.52
C GLN A 156 0.14 25.59 -9.15
N GLY A 157 -0.82 24.97 -8.45
CA GLY A 157 -2.19 24.78 -8.91
C GLY A 157 -2.44 23.42 -9.54
N GLY A 158 -3.71 23.08 -9.65
CA GLY A 158 -4.15 21.77 -10.13
C GLY A 158 -4.03 20.65 -9.09
N ARG A 159 -4.32 19.44 -9.52
CA ARG A 159 -4.29 18.23 -8.69
C ARG A 159 -3.51 17.11 -9.36
N CYS A 160 -2.81 16.34 -8.57
CA CYS A 160 -2.21 15.08 -9.03
C CYS A 160 -3.14 13.93 -8.64
N HIS A 161 -3.43 13.07 -9.61
CA HIS A 161 -4.18 11.83 -9.47
C HIS A 161 -3.23 10.66 -9.75
N PRO A 162 -2.61 10.04 -8.74
CA PRO A 162 -1.69 8.94 -8.96
C PRO A 162 -2.42 7.70 -9.47
N LEU A 163 -2.17 7.33 -10.72
CA LEU A 163 -2.60 6.07 -11.31
C LEU A 163 -1.60 4.99 -10.94
N THR A 164 -2.06 3.93 -10.33
CA THR A 164 -1.26 2.78 -9.90
C THR A 164 -1.63 1.53 -10.67
N VAL A 165 -0.64 0.75 -11.06
CA VAL A 165 -0.81 -0.55 -11.71
C VAL A 165 0.08 -1.55 -10.99
N LEU A 166 -0.52 -2.56 -10.40
CA LEU A 166 0.14 -3.56 -9.55
C LEU A 166 -0.09 -4.97 -10.11
N ASP A 167 0.96 -5.76 -10.25
CA ASP A 167 0.82 -7.18 -10.54
C ASP A 167 0.31 -7.94 -9.31
N ASP A 168 -0.76 -8.73 -9.50
CA ASP A 168 -1.45 -9.42 -8.42
C ASP A 168 -0.60 -10.52 -7.76
N HIS A 169 0.19 -11.26 -8.54
CA HIS A 169 1.03 -12.35 -8.05
C HIS A 169 2.25 -11.81 -7.30
N SER A 170 3.07 -11.03 -7.97
CA SER A 170 4.36 -10.57 -7.48
C SER A 170 4.32 -9.33 -6.59
N ARG A 171 3.20 -8.60 -6.56
CA ARG A 171 3.09 -7.25 -5.97
C ARG A 171 3.99 -6.21 -6.65
N PHE A 172 4.51 -6.52 -7.84
CA PHE A 172 5.36 -5.61 -8.60
C PHE A 172 4.55 -4.39 -9.05
N ALA A 173 5.04 -3.22 -8.72
CA ALA A 173 4.47 -1.96 -9.19
C ALA A 173 4.86 -1.75 -10.66
N VAL A 174 4.01 -2.22 -11.56
CA VAL A 174 4.20 -2.11 -13.02
C VAL A 174 4.18 -0.64 -13.43
N GLY A 175 3.31 0.16 -12.78
CA GLY A 175 3.24 1.59 -13.01
C GLY A 175 2.79 2.40 -11.80
N VAL A 176 3.40 3.57 -11.61
CA VAL A 176 2.91 4.66 -10.76
C VAL A 176 3.03 5.93 -11.57
N ARG A 177 1.89 6.50 -11.99
CA ARG A 177 1.87 7.62 -12.95
C ARG A 177 1.15 8.84 -12.38
N ALA A 178 1.80 9.99 -12.45
CA ALA A 178 1.19 11.26 -12.11
C ALA A 178 0.24 11.68 -13.24
N CYS A 179 -1.06 11.77 -12.94
CA CYS A 179 -2.07 12.21 -13.88
C CYS A 179 -2.69 13.53 -13.41
N GLY A 180 -2.97 14.45 -14.34
CA GLY A 180 -3.67 15.71 -14.05
C GLY A 180 -5.18 15.56 -13.94
N ASN A 181 -5.70 14.41 -14.35
CA ASN A 181 -7.13 14.06 -14.34
C ASN A 181 -7.29 12.54 -14.42
N GLU A 182 -8.53 12.08 -14.26
CA GLU A 182 -8.92 10.66 -14.33
C GLU A 182 -9.65 10.33 -15.64
N LEU A 183 -9.37 11.05 -16.74
CA LEU A 183 -10.03 10.81 -18.04
C LEU A 183 -9.47 9.59 -18.76
N GLY A 184 -10.35 8.86 -19.46
CA GLY A 184 -10.00 7.63 -20.19
C GLY A 184 -8.82 7.79 -21.15
N GLY A 185 -8.73 8.92 -21.88
CA GLY A 185 -7.60 9.20 -22.76
C GLY A 185 -6.27 9.38 -22.02
N THR A 186 -6.29 9.98 -20.84
CA THR A 186 -5.11 10.10 -19.97
C THR A 186 -4.65 8.73 -19.51
N VAL A 187 -5.57 7.90 -19.01
CA VAL A 187 -5.28 6.53 -18.57
C VAL A 187 -4.72 5.69 -19.72
N GLN A 188 -5.36 5.73 -20.88
CA GLN A 188 -4.92 5.00 -22.07
C GLN A 188 -3.49 5.39 -22.49
N GLY A 189 -3.17 6.68 -22.49
CA GLY A 189 -1.81 7.15 -22.80
C GLY A 189 -0.77 6.66 -21.79
N ARG A 190 -1.10 6.64 -20.49
CA ARG A 190 -0.20 6.12 -19.43
C ARG A 190 -0.03 4.62 -19.54
N LEU A 191 -1.11 3.86 -19.78
CA LEU A 191 -1.04 2.41 -19.96
C LEU A 191 -0.28 2.03 -21.23
N THR A 192 -0.44 2.75 -22.32
CA THR A 192 0.34 2.51 -23.55
C THR A 192 1.85 2.52 -23.26
N SER A 193 2.32 3.50 -22.49
CA SER A 193 3.74 3.56 -22.07
C SER A 193 4.13 2.38 -21.18
N ILE A 194 3.25 1.93 -20.31
CA ILE A 194 3.47 0.76 -19.44
C ILE A 194 3.50 -0.52 -20.29
N PHE A 195 2.54 -0.70 -21.19
CA PHE A 195 2.44 -1.88 -22.06
C PHE A 195 3.63 -2.03 -23.01
N ARG A 196 4.17 -0.92 -23.53
CA ARG A 196 5.40 -0.94 -24.34
C ARG A 196 6.60 -1.48 -23.58
N HIS A 197 6.65 -1.22 -22.27
CA HIS A 197 7.78 -1.60 -21.44
C HIS A 197 7.64 -2.99 -20.82
N TYR A 198 6.44 -3.36 -20.38
CA TYR A 198 6.20 -4.59 -19.63
C TYR A 198 5.37 -5.63 -20.38
N GLY A 199 4.90 -5.34 -21.59
CA GLY A 199 3.95 -6.17 -22.33
C GLY A 199 2.54 -6.09 -21.76
N LEU A 200 1.65 -6.96 -22.24
CA LEU A 200 0.24 -6.98 -21.91
C LEU A 200 -0.07 -8.04 -20.84
N PRO A 201 -0.90 -7.73 -19.83
CA PRO A 201 -1.43 -8.74 -18.92
C PRO A 201 -2.53 -9.56 -19.60
N ASP A 202 -2.91 -10.69 -19.00
CA ASP A 202 -4.10 -11.43 -19.42
C ASP A 202 -5.36 -10.66 -19.03
N ARG A 203 -5.37 -10.04 -17.84
CA ARG A 203 -6.53 -9.35 -17.30
C ARG A 203 -6.16 -8.13 -16.49
N ILE A 204 -7.03 -7.11 -16.51
CA ILE A 204 -6.95 -5.94 -15.62
C ILE A 204 -8.20 -5.89 -14.74
N LEU A 205 -8.00 -5.75 -13.44
CA LEU A 205 -9.04 -5.50 -12.45
C LEU A 205 -9.06 -4.01 -12.13
N MET A 206 -10.24 -3.42 -12.18
CA MET A 206 -10.49 -2.00 -11.92
C MET A 206 -11.65 -1.84 -10.93
N ASP A 207 -11.86 -0.66 -10.37
CA ASP A 207 -13.09 -0.35 -9.64
C ASP A 207 -14.27 -0.12 -10.60
N ASN A 208 -15.44 0.22 -10.06
CA ASN A 208 -16.64 0.53 -10.86
C ASN A 208 -16.75 2.01 -11.24
N GLY A 209 -15.77 2.84 -10.86
CA GLY A 209 -15.77 4.27 -11.09
C GLY A 209 -15.37 4.66 -12.52
N ALA A 210 -15.62 5.93 -12.87
CA ALA A 210 -15.04 6.49 -14.08
C ALA A 210 -13.50 6.52 -13.99
N PRO A 211 -12.77 6.31 -15.09
CA PRO A 211 -13.24 6.31 -16.50
C PRO A 211 -13.55 4.92 -17.06
N TRP A 212 -13.41 3.86 -16.29
CA TRP A 212 -13.52 2.48 -16.78
C TRP A 212 -14.86 1.82 -16.48
N GLY A 213 -15.57 2.25 -15.43
CA GLY A 213 -16.93 1.81 -15.16
C GLY A 213 -17.97 2.80 -15.69
N THR A 214 -19.20 2.33 -15.84
CA THR A 214 -20.35 3.18 -16.16
C THR A 214 -21.36 3.10 -15.01
N HIS A 215 -21.95 4.24 -14.65
CA HIS A 215 -23.10 4.29 -13.72
C HIS A 215 -24.45 4.00 -14.42
N HIS A 216 -24.42 3.67 -15.71
CA HIS A 216 -25.57 3.45 -16.55
C HIS A 216 -25.64 2.02 -17.07
N GLU A 217 -26.73 1.68 -17.74
CA GLU A 217 -27.01 0.35 -18.31
C GLU A 217 -25.96 -0.16 -19.32
N ASP A 218 -25.04 0.68 -19.78
CA ASP A 218 -23.94 0.31 -20.66
C ASP A 218 -22.82 -0.37 -19.88
N ALA A 219 -22.64 -1.66 -20.10
CA ALA A 219 -21.57 -2.45 -19.47
C ALA A 219 -20.15 -2.13 -19.99
N TYR A 220 -20.03 -1.32 -21.07
CA TYR A 220 -18.78 -1.06 -21.79
C TYR A 220 -18.50 0.43 -21.94
N THR A 221 -17.22 0.78 -21.87
CA THR A 221 -16.68 2.11 -22.20
C THR A 221 -15.74 2.02 -23.40
N HIS A 222 -15.42 3.14 -24.05
CA HIS A 222 -14.39 3.15 -25.11
C HIS A 222 -13.04 2.62 -24.59
N PHE A 223 -12.76 2.81 -23.31
CA PHE A 223 -11.56 2.31 -22.65
C PHE A 223 -11.58 0.78 -22.57
N THR A 224 -12.68 0.16 -22.12
CA THR A 224 -12.80 -1.30 -22.04
C THR A 224 -12.81 -1.95 -23.42
N VAL A 225 -13.42 -1.31 -24.43
CA VAL A 225 -13.33 -1.76 -25.84
C VAL A 225 -11.88 -1.73 -26.34
N TRP A 226 -11.09 -0.71 -25.97
CA TRP A 226 -9.68 -0.66 -26.31
C TRP A 226 -8.89 -1.80 -25.65
N LEU A 227 -9.16 -2.15 -24.39
CA LEU A 227 -8.55 -3.32 -23.73
C LEU A 227 -8.90 -4.63 -24.48
N MET A 228 -10.18 -4.80 -24.88
CA MET A 228 -10.61 -5.98 -25.65
C MET A 228 -9.87 -6.08 -26.99
N ARG A 229 -9.62 -4.95 -27.66
CA ARG A 229 -8.83 -4.91 -28.90
C ARG A 229 -7.36 -5.30 -28.71
N LEU A 230 -6.83 -5.14 -27.50
CA LEU A 230 -5.51 -5.60 -27.11
C LEU A 230 -5.49 -7.06 -26.65
N GLY A 231 -6.64 -7.74 -26.62
CA GLY A 231 -6.78 -9.10 -26.10
C GLY A 231 -6.60 -9.18 -24.58
N ILE A 232 -6.88 -8.08 -23.88
CA ILE A 232 -6.85 -8.00 -22.41
C ILE A 232 -8.27 -8.14 -21.89
N ASP A 233 -8.49 -9.15 -21.05
CA ASP A 233 -9.72 -9.25 -20.28
C ASP A 233 -9.78 -8.15 -19.22
N PHE A 234 -10.98 -7.76 -18.83
CA PHE A 234 -11.15 -6.83 -17.73
C PHE A 234 -12.22 -7.30 -16.77
N GLY A 235 -12.17 -6.78 -15.57
CA GLY A 235 -13.18 -7.03 -14.54
C GLY A 235 -13.27 -5.84 -13.61
N HIS A 236 -14.45 -5.70 -13.02
CA HIS A 236 -14.71 -4.71 -11.99
C HIS A 236 -14.76 -5.39 -10.63
N GLY A 237 -14.28 -4.71 -9.58
CA GLY A 237 -14.42 -5.16 -8.20
C GLY A 237 -15.90 -5.36 -7.88
N ARG A 238 -16.23 -6.48 -7.22
CA ARG A 238 -17.61 -6.66 -6.74
C ARG A 238 -17.95 -5.58 -5.73
N PRO A 239 -19.11 -4.89 -5.87
CA PRO A 239 -19.55 -3.94 -4.86
C PRO A 239 -19.56 -4.61 -3.48
N TYR A 240 -19.07 -3.91 -2.45
CA TYR A 240 -19.02 -4.38 -1.06
C TYR A 240 -18.15 -5.62 -0.78
N HIS A 241 -17.25 -6.02 -1.69
CA HIS A 241 -16.23 -7.03 -1.44
C HIS A 241 -14.81 -6.43 -1.37
N PRO A 242 -14.40 -5.84 -0.25
CA PRO A 242 -13.09 -5.17 -0.09
C PRO A 242 -11.89 -6.11 -0.26
N GLN A 243 -12.12 -7.43 -0.23
CA GLN A 243 -11.06 -8.43 -0.39
C GLN A 243 -10.38 -8.38 -1.76
N THR A 244 -11.09 -7.90 -2.80
CA THR A 244 -10.58 -7.85 -4.18
C THR A 244 -9.57 -6.70 -4.37
N GLN A 245 -9.69 -5.61 -3.61
CA GLN A 245 -8.86 -4.40 -3.70
C GLN A 245 -7.88 -4.24 -2.52
N GLY A 246 -7.88 -5.16 -1.55
CA GLY A 246 -7.03 -5.05 -0.36
C GLY A 246 -5.52 -4.97 -0.64
N LYS A 247 -5.08 -5.39 -1.84
CA LYS A 247 -3.68 -5.26 -2.28
C LYS A 247 -3.37 -3.83 -2.72
N ASP A 248 -4.26 -3.21 -3.50
CA ASP A 248 -4.16 -1.81 -3.93
C ASP A 248 -4.25 -0.87 -2.73
N GLU A 249 -5.17 -1.11 -1.80
CA GLU A 249 -5.26 -0.32 -0.56
C GLU A 249 -3.95 -0.37 0.23
N ARG A 250 -3.34 -1.57 0.35
CA ARG A 250 -2.06 -1.73 1.03
C ARG A 250 -0.92 -1.05 0.27
N PHE A 251 -0.92 -1.15 -1.06
CA PHE A 251 0.03 -0.45 -1.92
C PHE A 251 -0.13 1.07 -1.77
N HIS A 252 -1.34 1.59 -1.85
CA HIS A 252 -1.65 3.01 -1.67
C HIS A 252 -1.26 3.54 -0.29
N ARG A 253 -1.44 2.75 0.76
CA ARG A 253 -0.98 3.09 2.11
C ARG A 253 0.55 3.21 2.16
N THR A 254 1.24 2.30 1.49
CA THR A 254 2.70 2.33 1.39
C THR A 254 3.18 3.54 0.60
N LEU A 255 2.58 3.79 -0.58
CA LEU A 255 2.87 4.97 -1.40
C LEU A 255 2.64 6.27 -0.62
N LYS A 256 1.52 6.35 0.13
CA LYS A 256 1.23 7.50 0.98
C LYS A 256 2.33 7.71 2.03
N ALA A 257 2.69 6.66 2.77
CA ALA A 257 3.64 6.75 3.87
C ALA A 257 5.09 7.03 3.40
N GLU A 258 5.48 6.49 2.25
CA GLU A 258 6.87 6.54 1.78
C GLU A 258 7.14 7.70 0.80
N VAL A 259 6.09 8.22 0.11
CA VAL A 259 6.27 9.24 -0.93
C VAL A 259 5.47 10.50 -0.67
N LEU A 260 4.19 10.39 -0.28
CA LEU A 260 3.28 11.52 -0.28
C LEU A 260 3.24 12.27 1.07
N GLN A 261 3.35 11.53 2.17
CA GLN A 261 3.19 12.10 3.51
C GLN A 261 4.30 13.09 3.86
N GLY A 262 3.89 14.30 4.26
CA GLY A 262 4.82 15.35 4.64
C GLY A 262 5.56 16.04 3.48
N ARG A 263 5.18 15.77 2.22
CA ARG A 263 5.76 16.41 1.04
C ARG A 263 4.73 17.31 0.34
N ASN A 264 5.19 18.44 -0.13
CA ASN A 264 4.46 19.34 -1.01
C ASN A 264 5.07 19.27 -2.40
N PHE A 265 4.27 18.94 -3.40
CA PHE A 265 4.68 18.88 -4.80
C PHE A 265 4.26 20.15 -5.52
N THR A 266 5.12 20.65 -6.41
CA THR A 266 4.86 21.86 -7.18
C THR A 266 3.98 21.59 -8.39
N ASP A 267 4.26 20.52 -9.13
CA ASP A 267 3.65 20.17 -10.42
C ASP A 267 3.66 18.65 -10.69
N LEU A 268 3.08 18.24 -11.81
CA LEU A 268 3.04 16.83 -12.24
C LEU A 268 4.43 16.24 -12.54
N PRO A 269 5.37 16.95 -13.21
CA PRO A 269 6.73 16.47 -13.40
C PRO A 269 7.43 16.11 -12.09
N GLN A 270 7.31 16.94 -11.06
CA GLN A 270 7.90 16.66 -9.75
C GLN A 270 7.24 15.44 -9.07
N CYS A 271 5.90 15.32 -9.17
CA CYS A 271 5.21 14.12 -8.71
C CYS A 271 5.75 12.87 -9.41
N GLN A 272 5.87 12.92 -10.75
CA GLN A 272 6.36 11.77 -11.53
C GLN A 272 7.80 11.42 -11.17
N ALA A 273 8.69 12.41 -11.02
CA ALA A 273 10.06 12.18 -10.61
C ALA A 273 10.16 11.47 -9.24
N ALA A 274 9.31 11.86 -8.29
CA ALA A 274 9.24 11.18 -6.99
C ALA A 274 8.73 9.74 -7.09
N PHE A 275 7.75 9.48 -7.95
CA PHE A 275 7.24 8.13 -8.21
C PHE A 275 8.29 7.26 -8.93
N ASP A 276 8.98 7.81 -9.90
CA ASP A 276 10.02 7.10 -10.66
C ASP A 276 11.25 6.78 -9.80
N TYR A 277 11.59 7.65 -8.84
CA TYR A 277 12.62 7.39 -7.83
C TYR A 277 12.20 6.27 -6.85
N TRP A 278 10.96 6.32 -6.35
CA TRP A 278 10.49 5.39 -5.33
C TRP A 278 10.15 3.99 -5.88
N ARG A 279 9.62 3.90 -7.09
CA ARG A 279 9.17 2.62 -7.68
C ARG A 279 10.27 1.54 -7.76
N PRO A 280 11.51 1.84 -8.15
CA PRO A 280 12.62 0.90 -8.04
C PRO A 280 12.88 0.43 -6.60
N ILE A 281 12.86 1.32 -5.63
CA ILE A 281 13.03 0.96 -4.21
C ILE A 281 11.93 -0.02 -3.78
N TYR A 282 10.68 0.27 -4.14
CA TYR A 282 9.55 -0.61 -3.84
C TYR A 282 9.70 -2.00 -4.47
N ASN A 283 10.12 -2.06 -5.74
CA ASN A 283 10.18 -3.30 -6.50
C ASN A 283 11.43 -4.14 -6.22
N LEU A 284 12.59 -3.50 -6.03
CA LEU A 284 13.90 -4.18 -6.02
C LEU A 284 14.50 -4.27 -4.61
N GLU A 285 14.17 -3.36 -3.71
CA GLU A 285 14.83 -3.28 -2.41
C GLU A 285 13.91 -3.61 -1.23
N ARG A 286 12.61 -3.28 -1.36
CA ARG A 286 11.66 -3.36 -0.25
C ARG A 286 11.20 -4.79 0.02
N PRO A 287 11.48 -5.37 1.21
CA PRO A 287 10.96 -6.69 1.58
C PRO A 287 9.43 -6.67 1.77
N HIS A 288 8.76 -7.70 1.26
CA HIS A 288 7.31 -7.86 1.36
C HIS A 288 6.93 -9.05 2.24
N GLU A 289 6.20 -8.79 3.33
CA GLU A 289 5.72 -9.86 4.22
C GLU A 289 4.84 -10.89 3.51
N ALA A 290 4.03 -10.43 2.54
CA ALA A 290 3.18 -11.32 1.75
C ALA A 290 3.97 -12.26 0.84
N LEU A 291 5.20 -11.91 0.50
CA LEU A 291 6.11 -12.68 -0.34
C LEU A 291 7.21 -13.39 0.47
N GLY A 292 6.99 -13.63 1.77
CA GLY A 292 8.02 -14.25 2.62
C GLY A 292 9.26 -13.36 2.83
N MET A 293 9.11 -12.05 2.76
CA MET A 293 10.16 -11.03 2.80
C MET A 293 11.01 -10.93 1.54
N GLU A 294 10.65 -11.60 0.46
CA GLU A 294 11.24 -11.36 -0.86
C GLU A 294 10.80 -10.00 -1.42
N THR A 295 11.56 -9.49 -2.39
CA THR A 295 11.17 -8.29 -3.14
C THR A 295 10.18 -8.65 -4.25
N PRO A 296 9.32 -7.72 -4.70
CA PRO A 296 8.42 -7.95 -5.83
C PRO A 296 9.14 -8.40 -7.10
N ALA A 297 10.32 -7.86 -7.39
CA ALA A 297 11.10 -8.20 -8.57
C ALA A 297 11.60 -9.65 -8.57
N ALA A 298 11.77 -10.28 -7.40
CA ALA A 298 12.15 -11.68 -7.33
C ALA A 298 11.10 -12.65 -7.92
N ARG A 299 9.84 -12.18 -8.03
CA ARG A 299 8.69 -12.97 -8.52
C ARG A 299 8.07 -12.42 -9.80
N TYR A 300 8.63 -11.36 -10.38
CA TYR A 300 8.10 -10.72 -11.57
C TYR A 300 8.97 -10.95 -12.78
N HIS A 301 8.33 -11.17 -13.91
CA HIS A 301 8.97 -11.11 -15.24
C HIS A 301 8.06 -10.35 -16.20
N VAL A 302 8.66 -9.79 -17.24
CA VAL A 302 7.93 -9.09 -18.32
C VAL A 302 7.00 -10.07 -19.04
N SER A 303 5.83 -9.59 -19.46
CA SER A 303 4.87 -10.40 -20.19
C SER A 303 5.39 -10.83 -21.55
N HIS A 304 5.04 -12.05 -21.96
CA HIS A 304 5.34 -12.57 -23.31
C HIS A 304 4.49 -11.90 -24.39
N LYS A 305 3.37 -11.26 -24.03
CA LYS A 305 2.46 -10.56 -24.96
C LYS A 305 2.97 -9.15 -25.18
N SER A 306 3.58 -8.91 -26.34
CA SER A 306 4.05 -7.57 -26.72
C SER A 306 2.90 -6.62 -27.00
N PHE A 307 3.09 -5.32 -26.75
CA PHE A 307 2.12 -4.30 -27.13
C PHE A 307 2.14 -4.09 -28.64
N PRO A 308 1.01 -4.24 -29.37
CA PRO A 308 0.93 -3.98 -30.80
C PRO A 308 0.80 -2.47 -31.05
N GLU A 309 1.74 -1.88 -31.79
CA GLU A 309 1.67 -0.45 -32.15
C GLU A 309 0.48 -0.15 -33.08
N THR A 310 0.03 -1.14 -33.83
CA THR A 310 -1.15 -1.04 -34.71
C THR A 310 -2.16 -2.09 -34.32
N LEU A 311 -3.35 -1.65 -33.91
CA LEU A 311 -4.45 -2.54 -33.56
C LEU A 311 -5.11 -3.05 -34.85
N GLN A 312 -4.98 -4.33 -35.12
CA GLN A 312 -5.65 -4.97 -36.25
C GLN A 312 -7.16 -5.02 -36.01
N PRO A 313 -7.99 -4.91 -37.10
CA PRO A 313 -9.41 -5.16 -36.98
C PRO A 313 -9.66 -6.63 -36.56
N PRO A 314 -10.81 -6.92 -35.91
CA PRO A 314 -11.14 -8.28 -35.55
C PRO A 314 -11.35 -9.13 -36.82
N GLU A 315 -10.74 -10.32 -36.81
CA GLU A 315 -10.98 -11.34 -37.83
C GLU A 315 -12.04 -12.31 -37.31
N TYR A 316 -13.03 -12.56 -38.18
CA TYR A 316 -14.14 -13.46 -37.87
C TYR A 316 -14.13 -14.65 -38.83
N GLY A 317 -14.65 -15.77 -38.36
CA GLY A 317 -14.73 -16.99 -39.19
C GLY A 317 -15.67 -16.86 -40.40
N PRO A 318 -15.52 -17.71 -41.43
CA PRO A 318 -16.37 -17.68 -42.64
C PRO A 318 -17.85 -17.97 -42.33
N SER A 319 -18.15 -18.62 -41.21
CA SER A 319 -19.52 -18.89 -40.76
C SER A 319 -20.14 -17.75 -39.92
N ASP A 320 -19.36 -16.76 -39.55
CA ASP A 320 -19.80 -15.67 -38.71
C ASP A 320 -20.60 -14.65 -39.53
N LEU A 321 -21.74 -14.24 -39.01
CA LEU A 321 -22.52 -13.15 -39.65
C LEU A 321 -22.03 -11.82 -39.09
N VAL A 322 -21.17 -11.14 -39.85
CA VAL A 322 -20.55 -9.89 -39.39
C VAL A 322 -21.51 -8.70 -39.64
N ARG A 323 -21.68 -7.86 -38.66
CA ARG A 323 -22.43 -6.60 -38.72
C ARG A 323 -21.62 -5.47 -38.11
N ARG A 324 -21.83 -4.24 -38.58
CA ARG A 324 -21.23 -3.05 -38.00
C ARG A 324 -22.18 -2.40 -37.00
N VAL A 325 -21.66 -2.05 -35.82
CA VAL A 325 -22.43 -1.32 -34.81
C VAL A 325 -22.66 0.12 -35.28
N GLN A 326 -23.93 0.55 -35.31
CA GLN A 326 -24.39 1.85 -35.78
C GLN A 326 -24.20 2.94 -34.71
N ASP A 327 -24.52 4.19 -35.08
CA ASP A 327 -24.28 5.41 -34.30
C ASP A 327 -24.85 5.38 -32.86
N LYS A 328 -26.01 4.74 -32.70
CA LYS A 328 -26.65 4.60 -31.38
C LYS A 328 -26.19 3.37 -30.61
N GLY A 329 -25.11 2.70 -31.02
CA GLY A 329 -24.64 1.44 -30.40
C GLY A 329 -25.57 0.28 -30.71
N GLU A 330 -26.25 0.31 -31.85
CA GLU A 330 -27.24 -0.66 -32.26
C GLU A 330 -26.72 -1.52 -33.43
N VAL A 331 -27.27 -2.72 -33.54
CA VAL A 331 -27.01 -3.65 -34.66
C VAL A 331 -28.33 -4.05 -35.28
N SER A 332 -28.46 -3.86 -36.62
CA SER A 332 -29.59 -4.34 -37.38
C SER A 332 -29.37 -5.80 -37.78
N PHE A 333 -30.29 -6.67 -37.39
CA PHE A 333 -30.24 -8.09 -37.67
C PHE A 333 -31.62 -8.70 -37.86
N LYS A 334 -31.82 -9.42 -38.99
CA LYS A 334 -33.10 -10.08 -39.37
C LYS A 334 -34.33 -9.18 -39.22
N GLY A 335 -34.23 -7.95 -39.72
CA GLY A 335 -35.34 -6.99 -39.69
C GLY A 335 -35.61 -6.31 -38.34
N ARG A 336 -34.79 -6.57 -37.34
CA ARG A 336 -34.86 -5.95 -36.01
C ARG A 336 -33.59 -5.17 -35.67
N THR A 337 -33.69 -4.26 -34.71
CA THR A 337 -32.57 -3.48 -34.21
C THR A 337 -32.35 -3.82 -32.74
N PHE A 338 -31.14 -4.19 -32.41
CA PHE A 338 -30.74 -4.60 -31.04
C PHE A 338 -29.68 -3.65 -30.49
N LYS A 339 -29.85 -3.24 -29.26
CA LYS A 339 -28.86 -2.44 -28.52
C LYS A 339 -27.70 -3.34 -28.07
N VAL A 340 -26.46 -2.90 -28.37
CA VAL A 340 -25.25 -3.54 -27.87
C VAL A 340 -24.58 -2.62 -26.85
N SER A 341 -23.98 -1.54 -27.31
CA SER A 341 -23.45 -0.42 -26.52
C SER A 341 -22.86 0.64 -27.46
N ASN A 342 -22.94 1.89 -27.05
CA ASN A 342 -22.33 3.01 -27.78
C ASN A 342 -20.80 2.90 -27.88
N ALA A 343 -20.18 2.18 -26.94
CA ALA A 343 -18.72 1.98 -26.90
C ALA A 343 -18.19 1.21 -28.11
N PHE A 344 -19.03 0.38 -28.76
CA PHE A 344 -18.65 -0.38 -29.96
C PHE A 344 -18.98 0.32 -31.27
N ARG A 345 -19.47 1.56 -31.25
CA ARG A 345 -19.82 2.30 -32.44
C ARG A 345 -18.74 2.22 -33.53
N GLY A 346 -19.15 1.87 -34.76
CA GLY A 346 -18.26 1.75 -35.90
C GLY A 346 -17.43 0.46 -35.95
N HIS A 347 -17.44 -0.35 -34.91
CA HIS A 347 -16.74 -1.63 -34.90
C HIS A 347 -17.56 -2.75 -35.53
N PRO A 348 -16.93 -3.70 -36.25
CA PRO A 348 -17.58 -4.93 -36.68
C PRO A 348 -17.73 -5.89 -35.46
N VAL A 349 -18.88 -6.58 -35.43
CA VAL A 349 -19.20 -7.63 -34.46
C VAL A 349 -19.70 -8.88 -35.21
N ALA A 350 -19.41 -10.05 -34.66
CA ALA A 350 -19.89 -11.31 -35.21
C ALA A 350 -21.13 -11.80 -34.46
N LEU A 351 -22.11 -12.32 -35.21
CA LEU A 351 -23.29 -12.98 -34.64
C LEU A 351 -23.18 -14.46 -34.92
N ARG A 352 -23.32 -15.26 -33.86
CA ARG A 352 -23.27 -16.71 -33.88
C ARG A 352 -24.57 -17.29 -33.32
N PRO A 353 -25.20 -18.27 -33.99
CA PRO A 353 -26.37 -18.92 -33.44
C PRO A 353 -25.97 -19.68 -32.18
N THR A 354 -26.85 -19.71 -31.19
CA THR A 354 -26.70 -20.57 -30.00
C THR A 354 -27.39 -21.93 -30.24
N SER A 355 -27.33 -22.81 -29.26
CA SER A 355 -28.10 -24.08 -29.27
C SER A 355 -29.60 -23.85 -29.17
N THR A 356 -30.07 -22.67 -28.78
CA THR A 356 -31.47 -22.30 -28.67
C THR A 356 -31.89 -21.60 -29.95
N ASP A 357 -32.95 -22.13 -30.62
CA ASP A 357 -33.46 -21.53 -31.84
C ASP A 357 -33.92 -20.09 -31.59
N GLY A 358 -33.62 -19.19 -32.57
CA GLY A 358 -33.91 -17.78 -32.43
C GLY A 358 -32.95 -16.96 -31.57
N VAL A 359 -32.06 -17.59 -30.84
CA VAL A 359 -31.10 -16.88 -29.93
C VAL A 359 -29.70 -16.81 -30.56
N TRP A 360 -29.11 -15.62 -30.54
CA TRP A 360 -27.81 -15.32 -31.16
C TRP A 360 -26.90 -14.61 -30.18
N ASP A 361 -25.67 -15.13 -30.02
CA ASP A 361 -24.63 -14.43 -29.27
C ASP A 361 -23.87 -13.45 -30.18
N VAL A 362 -23.56 -12.29 -29.63
CA VAL A 362 -22.81 -11.23 -30.31
C VAL A 362 -21.39 -11.21 -29.78
N PHE A 363 -20.42 -11.36 -30.66
CA PHE A 363 -19.01 -11.40 -30.32
C PHE A 363 -18.27 -10.15 -30.79
N PHE A 364 -17.39 -9.66 -29.93
CA PHE A 364 -16.35 -8.72 -30.30
C PHE A 364 -14.99 -9.37 -30.00
N TYR A 365 -14.20 -9.62 -31.04
CA TYR A 365 -13.07 -10.54 -30.99
C TYR A 365 -13.50 -11.92 -30.47
N THR A 366 -12.96 -12.33 -29.31
CA THR A 366 -13.29 -13.61 -28.67
C THR A 366 -14.36 -13.50 -27.60
N SER A 367 -14.74 -12.30 -27.22
CA SER A 367 -15.62 -12.06 -26.06
C SER A 367 -17.08 -11.91 -26.50
N THR A 368 -17.99 -12.61 -25.81
CA THR A 368 -19.43 -12.38 -25.97
C THR A 368 -19.80 -11.06 -25.28
N ILE A 369 -20.38 -10.13 -26.07
CA ILE A 369 -20.71 -8.77 -25.60
C ILE A 369 -22.20 -8.52 -25.44
N ALA A 370 -23.05 -9.30 -26.12
CA ALA A 370 -24.49 -9.21 -26.04
C ALA A 370 -25.12 -10.52 -26.50
N ARG A 371 -26.43 -10.65 -26.25
CA ARG A 371 -27.25 -11.74 -26.77
C ARG A 371 -28.51 -11.18 -27.38
N PHE A 372 -28.88 -11.64 -28.59
CA PHE A 372 -30.08 -11.26 -29.28
C PHE A 372 -31.07 -12.42 -29.25
N ASP A 373 -32.27 -12.14 -28.79
CA ASP A 373 -33.39 -13.09 -28.81
C ASP A 373 -34.44 -12.62 -29.82
N LEU A 374 -34.63 -13.41 -30.87
CA LEU A 374 -35.60 -13.15 -31.90
C LEU A 374 -37.02 -13.66 -31.55
N THR A 375 -37.12 -14.48 -30.47
CA THR A 375 -38.39 -15.04 -30.01
C THR A 375 -39.17 -14.06 -29.14
N GLU A 376 -38.47 -13.14 -28.48
CA GLU A 376 -39.10 -12.07 -27.72
C GLU A 376 -39.81 -11.06 -28.66
N PRO A 377 -40.98 -10.53 -28.28
CA PRO A 377 -41.63 -9.49 -29.06
C PRO A 377 -40.72 -8.27 -29.22
N ALA A 378 -40.71 -7.64 -30.39
CA ALA A 378 -39.96 -6.43 -30.58
C ALA A 378 -40.40 -5.37 -29.57
N GLN A 379 -39.44 -4.87 -28.76
CA GLN A 379 -39.75 -3.74 -27.88
C GLN A 379 -40.23 -2.57 -28.73
N SER A 380 -41.49 -2.20 -28.57
CA SER A 380 -42.06 -0.99 -29.20
C SER A 380 -41.30 0.21 -28.69
N ARG A 381 -40.80 1.05 -29.63
CA ARG A 381 -40.08 2.32 -29.37
C ARG A 381 -40.92 3.29 -28.55
#